data_099c6df24796b49e8929316520b4cdb7
#
_entry.id   099c6df24796b49e8929316520b4cdb7
#
_cell.length_a   1.000
_cell.length_b   1.000
_cell.length_c   1.000
_cell.angle_alpha   90.00
_cell.angle_beta   90.00
_cell.angle_gamma   90.00
#
_symmetry.space_group_name_H-M   'P 1'
#
loop_
_entity.id
_entity.type
_entity.pdbx_description
1 polymer ?
#
loop_
_entity_poly.entity_id
_entity_poly.type
_entity_poly.pdbx_seq_one_letter_code
_entity_poly.pdbx_strand_id
1 'polypeptide(L)'
;MRWEGKLTPPETGSYRFNLKSFGPKRVFLDGKELAHNYDSMESYTKPVELKGGNVYDFKFETANSSLGAFRAQVYWKTPAIQEKEAVVEPREKTRTVYLPAGTSWIDFWSGEKLDGGRSVDADAPIDKMPLMIRAGSIVPMGPLVQYATEKPVDPIELRIYPGADGNFSLYEDENDNYDYEKGIYSTIAFHWDDAKRLLTIDARNGEFPGMLKTRLFDVVIVEKSHGTGVDVTNNPDKVILYKGERETIELPM
;
A
#
# COMPACT_ATOMS: atom_id res chain seq x y z
N MET A 1 -19.43 -0.08 -34.83
CA MET A 1 -19.62 1.40 -34.80
C MET A 1 -18.56 2.04 -35.68
N ARG A 2 -18.92 3.08 -36.41
CA ARG A 2 -17.99 3.82 -37.26
C ARG A 2 -18.22 5.30 -37.04
N TRP A 3 -17.15 6.04 -36.84
CA TRP A 3 -17.13 7.50 -36.75
C TRP A 3 -16.28 8.07 -37.86
N GLU A 4 -16.81 9.05 -38.58
CA GLU A 4 -16.12 9.78 -39.62
C GLU A 4 -16.26 11.29 -39.39
N GLY A 5 -15.22 12.02 -39.68
CA GLY A 5 -15.20 13.45 -39.53
C GLY A 5 -13.94 14.11 -40.06
N LYS A 6 -13.86 15.42 -39.90
CA LYS A 6 -12.68 16.22 -40.24
C LYS A 6 -11.87 16.51 -38.97
N LEU A 7 -10.56 16.37 -39.08
CA LEU A 7 -9.61 16.66 -38.03
C LEU A 7 -8.72 17.82 -38.49
N THR A 8 -8.64 18.87 -37.64
CA THR A 8 -7.76 20.01 -37.89
C THR A 8 -6.78 20.15 -36.75
N PRO A 9 -5.50 19.77 -36.94
CA PRO A 9 -4.48 19.95 -35.91
C PRO A 9 -4.25 21.41 -35.57
N PRO A 10 -4.15 21.81 -34.29
CA PRO A 10 -3.87 23.18 -33.89
C PRO A 10 -2.44 23.62 -34.20
N GLU A 11 -1.50 22.69 -34.26
CA GLU A 11 -0.08 22.96 -34.49
C GLU A 11 0.55 21.90 -35.41
N THR A 12 1.69 22.23 -36.02
CA THR A 12 2.44 21.26 -36.83
C THR A 12 3.33 20.41 -35.92
N GLY A 13 3.36 19.10 -36.15
CA GLY A 13 4.26 18.18 -35.44
C GLY A 13 3.72 16.77 -35.34
N SER A 14 4.30 16.00 -34.43
CA SER A 14 4.05 14.59 -34.24
C SER A 14 2.85 14.35 -33.32
N TYR A 15 1.89 13.59 -33.78
CA TYR A 15 0.66 13.27 -33.07
C TYR A 15 0.56 11.77 -32.80
N ARG A 16 -0.05 11.39 -31.66
CA ARG A 16 -0.46 10.01 -31.37
C ARG A 16 -1.93 9.95 -31.04
N PHE A 17 -2.63 8.95 -31.58
CA PHE A 17 -4.02 8.68 -31.22
C PHE A 17 -4.06 7.56 -30.19
N ASN A 18 -4.82 7.77 -29.13
CA ASN A 18 -5.15 6.78 -28.13
C ASN A 18 -6.56 6.26 -28.39
N LEU A 19 -6.68 4.96 -28.57
CA LEU A 19 -7.90 4.27 -28.94
C LEU A 19 -8.35 3.41 -27.77
N LYS A 20 -9.54 3.70 -27.20
CA LYS A 20 -10.14 2.92 -26.12
C LYS A 20 -11.44 2.28 -26.58
N SER A 21 -11.53 0.95 -26.53
CA SER A 21 -12.72 0.18 -26.88
C SER A 21 -12.60 -1.24 -26.35
N PHE A 22 -13.72 -1.89 -26.03
CA PHE A 22 -13.77 -3.28 -25.60
C PHE A 22 -13.73 -4.31 -26.74
N GLY A 23 -13.48 -3.91 -27.95
CA GLY A 23 -13.42 -4.79 -29.11
C GLY A 23 -12.41 -4.35 -30.15
N PRO A 24 -12.40 -5.04 -31.29
CA PRO A 24 -11.54 -4.69 -32.42
C PRO A 24 -11.70 -3.22 -32.79
N LYS A 25 -10.61 -2.56 -33.07
CA LYS A 25 -10.59 -1.15 -33.42
C LYS A 25 -9.57 -0.82 -34.48
N ARG A 26 -9.94 0.09 -35.38
CA ARG A 26 -9.11 0.59 -36.47
C ARG A 26 -9.24 2.10 -36.57
N VAL A 27 -8.16 2.78 -36.87
CA VAL A 27 -8.17 4.22 -37.13
C VAL A 27 -7.50 4.52 -38.47
N PHE A 28 -8.08 5.45 -39.18
CA PHE A 28 -7.61 5.87 -40.49
C PHE A 28 -7.50 7.39 -40.54
N LEU A 29 -6.53 7.87 -41.31
CA LEU A 29 -6.35 9.29 -41.65
C LEU A 29 -6.12 9.38 -43.15
N ASP A 30 -6.93 10.21 -43.84
CA ASP A 30 -6.93 10.35 -45.31
C ASP A 30 -6.96 9.00 -46.03
N GLY A 31 -7.78 8.08 -45.53
CA GLY A 31 -7.94 6.73 -46.06
C GLY A 31 -6.82 5.74 -45.71
N LYS A 32 -5.70 6.20 -45.14
CA LYS A 32 -4.59 5.36 -44.71
C LYS A 32 -4.84 4.83 -43.29
N GLU A 33 -4.75 3.51 -43.09
CA GLU A 33 -4.82 2.88 -41.80
C GLU A 33 -3.59 3.22 -40.96
N LEU A 34 -3.80 3.83 -39.78
CA LEU A 34 -2.74 4.21 -38.85
C LEU A 34 -2.48 3.13 -37.82
N ALA A 35 -3.54 2.45 -37.37
CA ALA A 35 -3.45 1.36 -36.41
C ALA A 35 -4.70 0.47 -36.45
N HIS A 36 -4.51 -0.80 -36.11
CA HIS A 36 -5.57 -1.73 -35.72
C HIS A 36 -5.17 -2.49 -34.47
N ASN A 37 -6.16 -2.85 -33.66
CA ASN A 37 -5.94 -3.69 -32.48
C ASN A 37 -7.19 -4.55 -32.24
N TYR A 38 -6.99 -5.82 -31.90
CA TYR A 38 -8.07 -6.78 -31.70
C TYR A 38 -8.29 -7.14 -30.23
N ASP A 39 -7.29 -7.01 -29.37
CA ASP A 39 -7.26 -7.69 -28.06
C ASP A 39 -7.06 -6.79 -26.85
N SER A 40 -6.71 -5.51 -26.99
CA SER A 40 -6.47 -4.63 -25.86
C SER A 40 -7.57 -3.59 -25.69
N MET A 41 -7.92 -3.26 -24.44
CA MET A 41 -8.86 -2.18 -24.12
C MET A 41 -8.35 -0.80 -24.54
N GLU A 42 -7.04 -0.61 -24.56
CA GLU A 42 -6.38 0.65 -24.90
C GLU A 42 -5.18 0.39 -25.82
N SER A 43 -5.04 1.19 -26.86
CA SER A 43 -3.90 1.13 -27.77
C SER A 43 -3.55 2.50 -28.33
N TYR A 44 -2.29 2.67 -28.74
CA TYR A 44 -1.80 3.90 -29.33
C TYR A 44 -1.36 3.67 -30.76
N THR A 45 -1.55 4.69 -31.64
CA THR A 45 -0.94 4.67 -32.96
C THR A 45 0.58 4.87 -32.84
N LYS A 46 1.31 4.51 -33.89
CA LYS A 46 2.63 5.10 -34.13
C LYS A 46 2.50 6.62 -34.28
N PRO A 47 3.57 7.40 -34.03
CA PRO A 47 3.58 8.84 -34.30
C PRO A 47 3.21 9.14 -35.77
N VAL A 48 2.41 10.18 -35.97
CA VAL A 48 1.96 10.65 -37.29
C VAL A 48 2.23 12.16 -37.37
N GLU A 49 2.97 12.56 -38.40
CA GLU A 49 3.27 13.98 -38.64
C GLU A 49 2.08 14.66 -39.29
N LEU A 50 1.56 15.70 -38.63
CA LEU A 50 0.43 16.51 -39.13
C LEU A 50 0.83 17.98 -39.21
N LYS A 51 0.28 18.68 -40.18
CA LYS A 51 0.46 20.13 -40.34
C LYS A 51 -0.68 20.91 -39.70
N GLY A 52 -0.34 21.84 -38.84
CA GLY A 52 -1.30 22.72 -38.18
C GLY A 52 -2.18 23.46 -39.20
N GLY A 53 -3.47 23.55 -38.92
CA GLY A 53 -4.43 24.19 -39.79
C GLY A 53 -4.89 23.39 -41.02
N ASN A 54 -4.21 22.30 -41.38
CA ASN A 54 -4.68 21.41 -42.47
C ASN A 54 -5.89 20.58 -41.99
N VAL A 55 -6.77 20.24 -42.93
CA VAL A 55 -7.93 19.41 -42.68
C VAL A 55 -7.67 18.00 -43.20
N TYR A 56 -7.80 17.02 -42.33
CA TYR A 56 -7.61 15.59 -42.62
C TYR A 56 -8.92 14.83 -42.48
N ASP A 57 -9.13 13.83 -43.35
CA ASP A 57 -10.26 12.89 -43.23
C ASP A 57 -9.95 11.85 -42.13
N PHE A 58 -10.70 11.90 -41.04
CA PHE A 58 -10.54 11.01 -39.91
C PHE A 58 -11.66 9.96 -39.86
N LYS A 59 -11.28 8.69 -39.67
CA LYS A 59 -12.22 7.59 -39.51
C LYS A 59 -11.77 6.67 -38.40
N PHE A 60 -12.70 6.33 -37.48
CA PHE A 60 -12.51 5.32 -36.44
C PHE A 60 -13.59 4.26 -36.55
N GLU A 61 -13.19 3.00 -36.61
CA GLU A 61 -14.06 1.84 -36.66
C GLU A 61 -13.82 0.95 -35.45
N THR A 62 -14.89 0.48 -34.81
CA THR A 62 -14.83 -0.50 -33.73
C THR A 62 -16.05 -1.42 -33.74
N ALA A 63 -15.86 -2.67 -33.32
CA ALA A 63 -16.91 -3.63 -33.06
C ALA A 63 -16.91 -4.01 -31.60
N ASN A 64 -18.09 -4.22 -31.03
CA ASN A 64 -18.22 -4.76 -29.68
C ASN A 64 -18.16 -6.29 -29.74
N SER A 65 -17.26 -6.89 -28.96
CA SER A 65 -17.11 -8.35 -28.87
C SER A 65 -17.83 -8.96 -27.66
N SER A 66 -18.47 -8.16 -26.80
CA SER A 66 -19.14 -8.63 -25.58
C SER A 66 -20.54 -8.09 -25.41
N LEU A 67 -21.43 -8.89 -24.82
CA LEU A 67 -22.76 -8.51 -24.39
C LEU A 67 -22.65 -7.64 -23.10
N GLY A 68 -22.46 -6.36 -23.25
CA GLY A 68 -22.32 -5.43 -22.11
C GLY A 68 -22.22 -3.97 -22.54
N ALA A 69 -21.83 -3.10 -21.60
CA ALA A 69 -21.72 -1.66 -21.86
C ALA A 69 -20.69 -1.37 -22.97
N PHE A 70 -21.16 -0.75 -24.05
CA PHE A 70 -20.28 -0.30 -25.12
C PHE A 70 -19.59 1.00 -24.74
N ARG A 71 -18.26 0.98 -24.77
CA ARG A 71 -17.44 2.18 -24.58
C ARG A 71 -16.41 2.25 -25.70
N ALA A 72 -16.46 3.37 -26.46
CA ALA A 72 -15.44 3.66 -27.46
C ALA A 72 -15.04 5.12 -27.35
N GLN A 73 -13.76 5.40 -27.32
CA GLN A 73 -13.20 6.75 -27.20
C GLN A 73 -11.94 6.85 -28.04
N VAL A 74 -11.75 8.00 -28.67
CA VAL A 74 -10.52 8.34 -29.36
C VAL A 74 -10.02 9.68 -28.81
N TYR A 75 -8.79 9.69 -28.38
CA TYR A 75 -8.09 10.89 -27.95
C TYR A 75 -6.85 11.06 -28.83
N TRP A 76 -6.40 12.26 -29.00
CA TRP A 76 -5.10 12.51 -29.60
C TRP A 76 -4.17 13.24 -28.61
N LYS A 77 -2.90 12.93 -28.70
CA LYS A 77 -1.84 13.63 -27.99
C LYS A 77 -1.14 14.56 -28.97
N THR A 78 -1.28 15.87 -28.73
CA THR A 78 -0.59 16.89 -29.52
C THR A 78 0.90 16.92 -29.17
N PRO A 79 1.76 17.53 -30.02
CA PRO A 79 3.18 17.73 -29.70
C PRO A 79 3.38 18.40 -28.33
N ALA A 80 2.65 19.46 -28.03
CA ALA A 80 2.72 20.17 -26.75
C ALA A 80 2.32 19.32 -25.54
N ILE A 81 1.33 18.40 -25.70
CA ILE A 81 0.95 17.47 -24.64
C ILE A 81 2.04 16.40 -24.45
N GLN A 82 2.61 15.88 -25.53
CA GLN A 82 3.69 14.89 -25.47
C GLN A 82 4.95 15.48 -24.81
N GLU A 83 5.29 16.74 -25.12
CA GLU A 83 6.39 17.44 -24.49
C GLU A 83 6.18 17.60 -22.98
N LYS A 84 4.98 18.00 -22.54
CA LYS A 84 4.62 18.09 -21.11
C LYS A 84 4.65 16.73 -20.40
N GLU A 85 4.24 15.65 -21.09
CA GLU A 85 4.32 14.28 -20.53
C GLU A 85 5.75 13.73 -20.51
N ALA A 86 6.61 14.16 -21.44
CA ALA A 86 8.03 13.79 -21.45
C ALA A 86 8.83 14.47 -20.33
N VAL A 87 8.39 15.66 -19.90
CA VAL A 87 8.86 16.34 -18.68
C VAL A 87 8.02 15.86 -17.49
N VAL A 88 7.95 14.55 -17.28
CA VAL A 88 7.64 14.04 -15.95
C VAL A 88 8.88 14.32 -15.11
N GLU A 89 8.84 15.39 -14.33
CA GLU A 89 9.78 15.57 -13.21
C GLU A 89 9.90 14.21 -12.53
N PRO A 90 11.13 13.69 -12.33
CA PRO A 90 11.29 12.45 -11.59
C PRO A 90 10.59 12.67 -10.26
N ARG A 91 9.47 11.95 -10.04
CA ARG A 91 8.75 12.02 -8.75
C ARG A 91 9.79 11.74 -7.69
N GLU A 92 9.93 12.68 -6.76
CA GLU A 92 10.79 12.46 -5.62
C GLU A 92 10.43 11.12 -4.99
N LYS A 93 11.38 10.21 -5.00
CA LYS A 93 11.22 8.88 -4.41
C LYS A 93 11.65 8.84 -2.96
N THR A 94 12.03 10.00 -2.42
CA THR A 94 12.51 10.17 -1.04
C THR A 94 11.72 11.28 -0.35
N ARG A 95 11.65 11.18 0.97
CA ARG A 95 11.11 12.21 1.85
C ARG A 95 12.06 12.44 3.00
N THR A 96 12.35 13.70 3.29
CA THR A 96 13.08 14.07 4.49
C THR A 96 12.17 13.92 5.70
N VAL A 97 12.58 13.06 6.65
CA VAL A 97 11.87 12.77 7.91
C VAL A 97 12.73 13.23 9.06
N TYR A 98 12.20 14.08 9.95
CA TYR A 98 12.90 14.44 11.17
C TYR A 98 12.65 13.36 12.24
N LEU A 99 13.72 12.84 12.83
CA LEU A 99 13.70 11.88 13.93
C LEU A 99 13.95 12.62 15.25
N PRO A 100 12.96 12.72 16.15
CA PRO A 100 13.12 13.37 17.44
C PRO A 100 14.29 12.81 18.27
N ALA A 101 14.99 13.69 18.99
CA ALA A 101 16.10 13.33 19.87
C ALA A 101 15.65 12.55 21.10
N GLY A 102 16.59 11.93 21.82
CA GLY A 102 16.38 11.24 23.10
C GLY A 102 16.02 9.77 22.99
N THR A 103 15.95 9.23 21.77
CA THR A 103 15.77 7.81 21.50
C THR A 103 16.36 7.44 20.15
N SER A 104 16.49 6.15 19.87
CA SER A 104 16.73 5.64 18.52
C SER A 104 15.41 5.27 17.84
N TRP A 105 15.45 5.17 16.50
CA TRP A 105 14.34 4.87 15.63
C TRP A 105 14.70 3.69 14.73
N ILE A 106 13.75 2.88 14.40
CA ILE A 106 13.93 1.73 13.53
C ILE A 106 13.04 1.90 12.29
N ASP A 107 13.62 1.83 11.11
CA ASP A 107 12.85 1.83 9.88
C ASP A 107 12.01 0.56 9.78
N PHE A 108 10.69 0.73 9.66
CA PHE A 108 9.72 -0.38 9.62
C PHE A 108 9.97 -1.36 8.45
N TRP A 109 10.49 -0.84 7.33
CA TRP A 109 10.64 -1.62 6.11
C TRP A 109 11.94 -2.42 6.05
N SER A 110 13.00 -1.90 6.64
CA SER A 110 14.35 -2.49 6.58
C SER A 110 14.87 -3.05 7.90
N GLY A 111 14.30 -2.59 9.03
CA GLY A 111 14.82 -2.86 10.36
C GLY A 111 16.11 -2.07 10.69
N GLU A 112 16.48 -1.11 9.84
CA GLU A 112 17.67 -0.28 10.10
C GLU A 112 17.46 0.63 11.30
N LYS A 113 18.41 0.63 12.22
CA LYS A 113 18.40 1.48 13.41
C LYS A 113 19.05 2.84 13.10
N LEU A 114 18.36 3.91 13.44
CA LEU A 114 18.74 5.29 13.21
C LEU A 114 18.76 6.08 14.50
N ASP A 115 19.73 6.97 14.65
CA ASP A 115 19.80 7.87 15.81
C ASP A 115 18.80 9.02 15.65
N GLY A 116 18.16 9.40 16.77
CA GLY A 116 17.32 10.58 16.81
C GLY A 116 18.11 11.91 16.84
N GLY A 117 17.37 13.02 16.79
CA GLY A 117 17.93 14.38 16.79
C GLY A 117 18.42 14.84 15.42
N ARG A 118 18.03 14.17 14.34
CA ARG A 118 18.45 14.50 12.97
C ARG A 118 17.35 14.26 11.93
N SER A 119 17.50 14.86 10.77
CA SER A 119 16.72 14.51 9.60
C SER A 119 17.40 13.41 8.79
N VAL A 120 16.61 12.55 8.18
CA VAL A 120 17.06 11.48 7.27
C VAL A 120 16.22 11.51 5.99
N ASP A 121 16.81 11.19 4.87
CA ASP A 121 16.06 11.01 3.62
C ASP A 121 15.60 9.55 3.52
N ALA A 122 14.31 9.35 3.69
CA ALA A 122 13.69 8.04 3.66
C ALA A 122 13.10 7.74 2.28
N ASP A 123 13.21 6.50 1.83
CA ASP A 123 12.63 6.03 0.57
C ASP A 123 11.09 6.12 0.63
N ALA A 124 10.49 6.82 -0.33
CA ALA A 124 9.07 7.15 -0.37
C ALA A 124 8.49 7.11 -1.79
N PRO A 125 8.59 6.00 -2.52
CA PRO A 125 7.85 5.85 -3.77
C PRO A 125 6.34 5.91 -3.51
N ILE A 126 5.53 5.99 -4.56
CA ILE A 126 4.07 6.21 -4.44
C ILE A 126 3.32 5.13 -3.64
N ASP A 127 3.88 3.96 -3.57
CA ASP A 127 3.33 2.76 -2.91
C ASP A 127 3.95 2.50 -1.52
N LYS A 128 4.88 3.37 -1.07
CA LYS A 128 5.58 3.18 0.20
C LYS A 128 5.61 4.46 1.02
N MET A 129 5.03 4.40 2.21
CA MET A 129 5.11 5.48 3.20
C MET A 129 6.29 5.23 4.15
N PRO A 130 7.19 6.21 4.37
CA PRO A 130 8.20 6.11 5.41
C PRO A 130 7.56 5.92 6.79
N LEU A 131 7.94 4.86 7.48
CA LEU A 131 7.48 4.54 8.83
C LEU A 131 8.69 4.33 9.73
N MET A 132 8.83 5.21 10.73
CA MET A 132 9.92 5.15 11.70
C MET A 132 9.36 4.79 13.07
N ILE A 133 9.74 3.65 13.59
CA ILE A 133 9.24 3.11 14.84
C ILE A 133 10.24 3.47 15.95
N ARG A 134 9.72 4.03 17.04
CA ARG A 134 10.54 4.38 18.20
C ARG A 134 11.07 3.12 18.89
N ALA A 135 12.32 3.12 19.30
CA ALA A 135 12.86 2.05 20.15
C ALA A 135 12.03 1.89 21.44
N GLY A 136 11.82 0.65 21.87
CA GLY A 136 10.93 0.26 22.96
C GLY A 136 9.48 0.02 22.55
N SER A 137 9.09 0.30 21.31
CA SER A 137 7.71 0.05 20.87
C SER A 137 7.43 -1.45 20.74
N ILE A 138 6.21 -1.84 21.13
CA ILE A 138 5.61 -3.14 20.86
C ILE A 138 4.49 -2.89 19.87
N VAL A 139 4.60 -3.41 18.65
CA VAL A 139 3.63 -3.22 17.57
C VAL A 139 2.92 -4.53 17.27
N PRO A 140 1.60 -4.64 17.54
CA PRO A 140 0.84 -5.81 17.16
C PRO A 140 0.53 -5.81 15.67
N MET A 141 0.78 -6.92 15.02
CA MET A 141 0.41 -7.17 13.63
C MET A 141 -0.60 -8.30 13.59
N GLY A 142 -1.77 -8.04 13.00
CA GLY A 142 -2.80 -9.04 12.79
C GLY A 142 -2.57 -9.85 11.50
N PRO A 143 -3.32 -10.95 11.32
CA PRO A 143 -3.30 -11.70 10.09
C PRO A 143 -3.85 -10.88 8.92
N LEU A 144 -3.39 -11.19 7.69
CA LEU A 144 -3.93 -10.58 6.48
C LEU A 144 -5.42 -10.92 6.33
N VAL A 145 -6.25 -9.88 6.19
CA VAL A 145 -7.71 -9.99 6.03
C VAL A 145 -8.20 -9.06 4.93
N GLN A 146 -9.30 -9.42 4.27
CA GLN A 146 -9.96 -8.58 3.26
C GLN A 146 -10.86 -7.50 3.91
N TYR A 147 -11.43 -7.82 5.10
CA TYR A 147 -12.25 -6.91 5.90
C TYR A 147 -12.14 -7.28 7.39
N ALA A 148 -12.39 -6.33 8.28
CA ALA A 148 -12.09 -6.42 9.72
C ALA A 148 -12.66 -7.64 10.45
N THR A 149 -13.82 -8.18 10.01
CA THR A 149 -14.53 -9.29 10.65
C THR A 149 -14.44 -10.61 9.87
N GLU A 150 -13.52 -10.72 8.90
CA GLU A 150 -13.36 -11.92 8.06
C GLU A 150 -13.00 -13.16 8.90
N LYS A 151 -12.15 -12.98 9.87
CA LYS A 151 -11.70 -14.05 10.79
C LYS A 151 -11.23 -13.44 12.12
N PRO A 152 -11.17 -14.24 13.19
CA PRO A 152 -10.55 -13.78 14.43
C PRO A 152 -9.12 -13.28 14.21
N VAL A 153 -8.74 -12.22 14.92
CA VAL A 153 -7.37 -11.69 14.89
C VAL A 153 -6.49 -12.58 15.78
N ASP A 154 -6.14 -13.75 15.28
CA ASP A 154 -5.34 -14.79 15.95
C ASP A 154 -4.61 -15.65 14.89
N PRO A 155 -3.27 -15.86 15.00
CA PRO A 155 -2.37 -15.27 15.98
C PRO A 155 -2.18 -13.75 15.80
N ILE A 156 -1.68 -13.09 16.85
CA ILE A 156 -1.15 -11.73 16.79
C ILE A 156 0.38 -11.81 16.84
N GLU A 157 1.04 -11.25 15.84
CA GLU A 157 2.49 -11.08 15.86
C GLU A 157 2.82 -9.81 16.67
N LEU A 158 3.59 -9.96 17.76
CA LEU A 158 4.06 -8.88 18.60
C LEU A 158 5.49 -8.52 18.19
N ARG A 159 5.65 -7.44 17.42
CA ARG A 159 6.95 -6.92 17.02
C ARG A 159 7.51 -6.01 18.09
N ILE A 160 8.61 -6.40 18.71
CA ILE A 160 9.35 -5.62 19.69
C ILE A 160 10.50 -4.92 18.99
N TYR A 161 10.55 -3.58 19.11
CA TYR A 161 11.59 -2.73 18.51
C TYR A 161 12.64 -2.41 19.59
N PRO A 162 13.78 -3.11 19.63
CA PRO A 162 14.73 -3.04 20.76
C PRO A 162 15.47 -1.71 20.82
N GLY A 163 16.07 -1.43 22.00
CA GLY A 163 16.89 -0.25 22.26
C GLY A 163 16.35 0.70 23.30
N ALA A 164 15.20 0.39 23.91
CA ALA A 164 14.62 1.04 25.09
C ALA A 164 13.54 0.15 25.70
N ASP A 165 13.20 0.39 26.95
CA ASP A 165 12.03 -0.21 27.58
C ASP A 165 10.73 0.30 26.94
N GLY A 166 9.69 -0.54 26.97
CA GLY A 166 8.44 -0.20 26.35
C GLY A 166 7.20 -0.85 26.97
N ASN A 167 6.05 -0.25 26.67
CA ASN A 167 4.77 -0.73 27.12
C ASN A 167 3.75 -0.63 25.99
N PHE A 168 2.82 -1.57 25.97
CA PHE A 168 1.69 -1.57 25.06
C PHE A 168 0.46 -2.15 25.77
N SER A 169 -0.73 -1.70 25.44
CA SER A 169 -1.98 -2.28 25.92
C SER A 169 -2.85 -2.68 24.73
N LEU A 170 -3.07 -3.97 24.58
CA LEU A 170 -4.04 -4.51 23.63
C LEU A 170 -5.44 -4.32 24.21
N TYR A 171 -6.28 -3.62 23.49
CA TYR A 171 -7.68 -3.39 23.79
C TYR A 171 -8.54 -4.20 22.83
N GLU A 172 -9.60 -4.82 23.35
CA GLU A 172 -10.58 -5.59 22.56
C GLU A 172 -11.98 -5.46 23.14
N ASP A 173 -12.97 -5.39 22.26
CA ASP A 173 -14.41 -5.34 22.59
C ASP A 173 -15.24 -6.10 21.52
N GLU A 174 -16.55 -5.95 21.54
CA GLU A 174 -17.46 -6.55 20.57
C GLU A 174 -17.52 -5.86 19.20
N ASN A 175 -16.70 -4.84 18.93
CA ASN A 175 -16.57 -4.01 17.71
C ASN A 175 -17.78 -3.12 17.39
N ASP A 176 -18.98 -3.66 17.16
CA ASP A 176 -20.10 -2.98 16.50
C ASP A 176 -21.15 -2.40 17.46
N ASN A 177 -20.81 -2.19 18.75
CA ASN A 177 -21.74 -1.63 19.72
C ASN A 177 -21.04 -0.61 20.64
N TYR A 178 -21.79 -0.03 21.59
CA TYR A 178 -21.31 0.93 22.57
C TYR A 178 -21.20 0.32 23.99
N ASP A 179 -21.13 -0.99 24.11
CA ASP A 179 -21.07 -1.64 25.42
C ASP A 179 -19.72 -1.42 26.14
N TYR A 180 -18.70 -1.05 25.39
CA TYR A 180 -17.43 -0.56 25.98
C TYR A 180 -17.63 0.65 26.94
N GLU A 181 -18.63 1.51 26.70
CA GLU A 181 -18.98 2.62 27.62
C GLU A 181 -19.51 2.12 28.95
N LYS A 182 -20.00 0.86 29.01
CA LYS A 182 -20.44 0.18 30.22
C LYS A 182 -19.36 -0.69 30.86
N GLY A 183 -18.13 -0.62 30.35
CA GLY A 183 -17.01 -1.41 30.85
C GLY A 183 -16.94 -2.85 30.26
N ILE A 184 -17.68 -3.15 29.17
CA ILE A 184 -17.68 -4.46 28.51
C ILE A 184 -16.59 -4.46 27.43
N TYR A 185 -15.37 -4.66 27.85
CA TYR A 185 -14.18 -4.79 27.02
C TYR A 185 -13.09 -5.53 27.77
N SER A 186 -12.00 -5.90 27.10
CA SER A 186 -10.82 -6.45 27.77
C SER A 186 -9.55 -5.71 27.39
N THR A 187 -8.58 -5.73 28.29
CA THR A 187 -7.23 -5.22 28.05
C THR A 187 -6.17 -6.23 28.48
N ILE A 188 -5.07 -6.29 27.72
CA ILE A 188 -3.87 -7.06 28.06
C ILE A 188 -2.68 -6.08 27.99
N ALA A 189 -1.98 -5.87 29.10
CA ALA A 189 -0.79 -5.02 29.11
C ALA A 189 0.46 -5.85 28.81
N PHE A 190 1.36 -5.25 28.05
CA PHE A 190 2.67 -5.79 27.69
C PHE A 190 3.75 -4.84 28.16
N HIS A 191 4.82 -5.38 28.74
CA HIS A 191 5.97 -4.63 29.24
C HIS A 191 7.24 -5.27 28.69
N TRP A 192 8.08 -4.46 28.06
CA TRP A 192 9.39 -4.84 27.57
C TRP A 192 10.50 -4.23 28.42
N ASP A 193 11.36 -5.05 29.02
CA ASP A 193 12.60 -4.65 29.65
C ASP A 193 13.73 -4.97 28.66
N ASP A 194 14.27 -3.94 28.02
CA ASP A 194 15.24 -4.09 26.92
C ASP A 194 16.58 -4.65 27.44
N ALA A 195 17.00 -4.21 28.63
CA ALA A 195 18.27 -4.63 29.21
C ALA A 195 18.26 -6.13 29.61
N LYS A 196 17.10 -6.65 30.01
CA LYS A 196 16.93 -8.06 30.37
C LYS A 196 16.40 -8.92 29.25
N ARG A 197 16.02 -8.32 28.10
CA ARG A 197 15.35 -9.03 27.02
C ARG A 197 14.09 -9.78 27.50
N LEU A 198 13.33 -9.12 28.37
CA LEU A 198 12.22 -9.72 29.10
C LEU A 198 10.90 -9.10 28.66
N LEU A 199 10.02 -9.93 28.10
CA LEU A 199 8.64 -9.57 27.82
C LEU A 199 7.74 -10.06 28.98
N THR A 200 7.01 -9.14 29.61
CA THR A 200 5.95 -9.50 30.54
C THR A 200 4.59 -9.23 29.88
N ILE A 201 3.74 -10.21 29.89
CA ILE A 201 2.32 -10.14 29.50
C ILE A 201 1.53 -10.21 30.79
N ASP A 202 0.80 -9.16 31.14
CA ASP A 202 0.00 -9.13 32.36
C ASP A 202 -1.27 -10.00 32.24
N ALA A 203 -1.88 -10.32 33.35
CA ALA A 203 -3.19 -10.96 33.36
C ALA A 203 -4.21 -10.08 32.63
N ARG A 204 -5.10 -10.72 31.86
CA ARG A 204 -6.18 -10.04 31.16
C ARG A 204 -7.09 -9.34 32.17
N ASN A 205 -7.44 -8.11 31.88
CA ASN A 205 -8.40 -7.33 32.66
C ASN A 205 -9.67 -7.10 31.86
N GLY A 206 -10.83 -7.46 32.43
CA GLY A 206 -12.14 -7.36 31.78
C GLY A 206 -12.49 -8.51 30.84
N GLU A 207 -13.73 -8.51 30.39
CA GLU A 207 -14.29 -9.52 29.48
C GLU A 207 -15.42 -8.92 28.64
N PHE A 208 -15.71 -9.56 27.50
CA PHE A 208 -16.85 -9.24 26.64
C PHE A 208 -17.39 -10.51 25.95
N PRO A 209 -18.65 -10.53 25.50
CA PRO A 209 -19.22 -11.65 24.77
C PRO A 209 -18.43 -11.98 23.49
N GLY A 210 -18.16 -13.25 23.25
CA GLY A 210 -17.40 -13.69 22.07
C GLY A 210 -15.88 -13.55 22.17
N MET A 211 -15.34 -13.05 23.27
CA MET A 211 -13.92 -12.91 23.51
C MET A 211 -13.16 -14.23 23.38
N LEU A 212 -12.01 -14.24 22.70
CA LEU A 212 -11.09 -15.37 22.67
C LEU A 212 -10.49 -15.60 24.07
N LYS A 213 -10.80 -16.71 24.71
CA LYS A 213 -10.27 -17.05 26.04
C LYS A 213 -8.78 -17.37 26.02
N THR A 214 -8.33 -18.03 24.97
CA THR A 214 -6.91 -18.29 24.71
C THR A 214 -6.48 -17.58 23.43
N ARG A 215 -5.21 -17.17 23.36
CA ARG A 215 -4.68 -16.42 22.23
C ARG A 215 -3.25 -16.83 21.93
N LEU A 216 -2.89 -16.90 20.67
CA LEU A 216 -1.52 -17.10 20.24
C LEU A 216 -0.84 -15.73 20.02
N PHE A 217 0.31 -15.55 20.64
CA PHE A 217 1.22 -14.45 20.36
C PHE A 217 2.48 -14.98 19.73
N ASP A 218 2.78 -14.51 18.51
CA ASP A 218 4.04 -14.75 17.83
C ASP A 218 4.94 -13.55 18.11
N VAL A 219 5.91 -13.73 19.01
CA VAL A 219 6.81 -12.65 19.42
C VAL A 219 8.01 -12.59 18.48
N VAL A 220 8.29 -11.39 17.98
CA VAL A 220 9.38 -11.10 17.03
C VAL A 220 10.19 -9.92 17.55
N ILE A 221 11.49 -10.12 17.75
CA ILE A 221 12.44 -9.04 17.98
C ILE A 221 12.86 -8.49 16.62
N VAL A 222 12.51 -7.24 16.35
CA VAL A 222 12.80 -6.64 15.04
C VAL A 222 14.30 -6.38 14.88
N GLU A 223 14.83 -6.92 13.80
CA GLU A 223 16.21 -6.72 13.38
C GLU A 223 16.26 -6.48 11.86
N LYS A 224 17.45 -6.21 11.33
CA LYS A 224 17.62 -6.03 9.89
C LYS A 224 17.16 -7.28 9.14
N SER A 225 16.14 -7.11 8.29
CA SER A 225 15.50 -8.18 7.50
C SER A 225 14.75 -9.25 8.30
N HIS A 226 14.44 -8.99 9.59
CA HIS A 226 13.63 -9.86 10.43
C HIS A 226 12.51 -9.05 11.11
N GLY A 227 11.24 -9.47 10.99
CA GLY A 227 10.10 -8.74 11.52
C GLY A 227 9.86 -7.38 10.84
N THR A 228 10.24 -7.23 9.58
CA THR A 228 10.16 -5.98 8.82
C THR A 228 9.05 -6.00 7.77
N GLY A 229 8.54 -4.82 7.40
CA GLY A 229 7.50 -4.68 6.38
C GLY A 229 6.14 -5.18 6.85
N VAL A 230 5.25 -5.47 5.91
CA VAL A 230 3.85 -5.85 6.19
C VAL A 230 3.61 -7.36 6.26
N ASP A 231 4.56 -8.14 5.80
CA ASP A 231 4.41 -9.60 5.78
C ASP A 231 4.62 -10.19 7.19
N VAL A 232 3.86 -11.24 7.48
CA VAL A 232 4.01 -12.02 8.73
C VAL A 232 5.37 -12.70 8.75
N THR A 233 6.04 -12.70 9.90
CA THR A 233 7.35 -13.30 10.08
C THR A 233 7.23 -14.84 10.13
N ASN A 234 7.87 -15.53 9.18
CA ASN A 234 7.77 -16.99 9.08
C ASN A 234 8.34 -17.77 10.26
N ASN A 235 9.31 -17.19 10.97
CA ASN A 235 9.99 -17.80 12.10
C ASN A 235 10.01 -16.82 13.27
N PRO A 236 8.94 -16.72 14.08
CA PRO A 236 8.93 -15.88 15.27
C PRO A 236 9.97 -16.36 16.29
N ASP A 237 10.54 -15.45 17.06
CA ASP A 237 11.52 -15.78 18.10
C ASP A 237 10.91 -16.59 19.23
N LYS A 238 9.60 -16.40 19.47
CA LYS A 238 8.84 -17.16 20.45
C LYS A 238 7.36 -17.23 20.09
N VAL A 239 6.75 -18.40 20.29
CA VAL A 239 5.28 -18.59 20.21
C VAL A 239 4.75 -18.80 21.63
N ILE A 240 3.71 -18.06 22.00
CA ILE A 240 3.13 -18.06 23.34
C ILE A 240 1.64 -18.38 23.21
N LEU A 241 1.18 -19.42 23.92
CA LEU A 241 -0.25 -19.68 24.10
C LEU A 241 -0.72 -19.02 25.39
N TYR A 242 -1.16 -17.79 25.28
CA TYR A 242 -1.66 -16.98 26.40
C TYR A 242 -3.09 -17.42 26.80
N LYS A 243 -3.29 -17.63 28.12
CA LYS A 243 -4.54 -18.12 28.71
C LYS A 243 -5.23 -17.12 29.64
N GLY A 244 -4.82 -15.86 29.58
CA GLY A 244 -5.37 -14.80 30.41
C GLY A 244 -4.64 -14.57 31.73
N GLU A 245 -3.61 -15.36 32.03
CA GLU A 245 -2.78 -15.21 33.24
C GLU A 245 -1.49 -14.47 32.92
N ARG A 246 -0.84 -13.90 33.96
CA ARG A 246 0.43 -13.23 33.80
C ARG A 246 1.53 -14.20 33.43
N GLU A 247 2.28 -13.87 32.39
CA GLU A 247 3.44 -14.60 31.92
C GLU A 247 4.66 -13.69 31.77
N THR A 248 5.85 -14.25 31.98
CA THR A 248 7.12 -13.54 31.79
C THR A 248 8.04 -14.41 30.97
N ILE A 249 8.55 -13.86 29.87
CA ILE A 249 9.26 -14.59 28.82
C ILE A 249 10.61 -13.92 28.56
N GLU A 250 11.68 -14.68 28.73
CA GLU A 250 13.01 -14.28 28.28
C GLU A 250 13.12 -14.58 26.77
N LEU A 251 13.62 -13.61 26.02
CA LEU A 251 13.84 -13.72 24.59
C LEU A 251 15.34 -13.83 24.27
N PRO A 252 15.71 -14.52 23.18
CA PRO A 252 17.12 -14.70 22.82
C PRO A 252 17.83 -13.36 22.57
N MET A 253 19.15 -13.39 22.72
CA MET A 253 20.04 -12.26 22.38
C MET A 253 20.33 -12.27 20.88
#